data_1036c1b0419e36279ea59d23dddacb68
#
_entry.id   1036c1b0419e36279ea59d23dddacb68
#
_cell.length_a   1.000
_cell.length_b   1.000
_cell.length_c   1.000
_cell.angle_alpha   90.00
_cell.angle_beta   90.00
_cell.angle_gamma   90.00
#
_symmetry.space_group_name_H-M   'P 1'
#
loop_
_entity.id
_entity.type
_entity.pdbx_description
1 polymer ?
#
loop_
_entity_poly.entity_id
_entity_poly.type
_entity_poly.pdbx_seq_one_letter_code
_entity_poly.pdbx_strand_id
1 'polypeptide(L)'
;MPNTMYQVSTLQALMMGDYEGHISIRALLKKGDTGLGTFDSLHGEMILLDGICYRALEDGHVEVSQEEDRSPFAVASFLKEDDAFPISAPDFSALQQALDARRIRQGKNNICLCRIDGDFEEIKARSEVPQTRPYRPLAVAMKTDQREFTFEHVSGSLVCVYFPPYMDRLNMAGWHIHFISKDRRHGGHVFGLSLTKGSARLASLPSFELAIPQESDFQHLDPTVSKEDIEAVEGKKA
;
A
#
# COMPACT_ATOMS: atom_id res chain seq x y z
N MET A 1 -0.73 12.06 -20.99
CA MET A 1 -0.48 12.76 -19.73
C MET A 1 0.71 12.07 -19.09
N PRO A 2 1.60 12.77 -18.36
CA PRO A 2 2.67 12.12 -17.64
C PRO A 2 2.08 11.15 -16.62
N ASN A 3 2.82 10.09 -16.28
CA ASN A 3 2.43 9.15 -15.25
C ASN A 3 2.31 9.92 -13.92
N THR A 4 1.13 9.91 -13.32
CA THR A 4 0.85 10.67 -12.09
C THR A 4 0.46 9.69 -10.98
N MET A 5 1.11 9.78 -9.83
CA MET A 5 0.61 9.16 -8.61
C MET A 5 -0.50 10.03 -8.05
N TYR A 6 -1.70 9.49 -7.95
CA TYR A 6 -2.79 10.09 -7.19
C TYR A 6 -2.77 9.57 -5.76
N GLN A 7 -3.06 10.44 -4.81
CA GLN A 7 -3.25 10.07 -3.41
C GLN A 7 -4.44 10.82 -2.82
N VAL A 8 -5.24 10.16 -2.02
CA VAL A 8 -6.24 10.78 -1.14
C VAL A 8 -5.74 10.79 0.29
N SER A 9 -5.91 11.93 0.98
CA SER A 9 -5.47 12.18 2.36
C SER A 9 -3.96 12.04 2.56
N THR A 10 -3.52 12.02 3.81
CA THR A 10 -2.11 11.86 4.19
C THR A 10 -1.94 10.70 5.14
N LEU A 11 -0.78 10.05 5.11
CA LEU A 11 -0.43 9.03 6.09
C LEU A 11 -0.53 9.58 7.52
N GLN A 12 -0.14 10.84 7.72
CA GLN A 12 -0.24 11.48 9.03
C GLN A 12 -1.67 11.54 9.55
N ALA A 13 -2.66 11.86 8.71
CA ALA A 13 -4.07 11.87 9.11
C ALA A 13 -4.55 10.46 9.49
N LEU A 14 -4.21 9.46 8.67
CA LEU A 14 -4.49 8.05 8.97
C LEU A 14 -3.87 7.62 10.31
N MET A 15 -2.60 7.98 10.56
CA MET A 15 -1.92 7.70 11.83
C MET A 15 -2.62 8.29 13.04
N MET A 16 -3.31 9.42 12.87
CA MET A 16 -4.05 10.12 13.92
C MET A 16 -5.47 9.61 14.13
N GLY A 17 -5.94 8.67 13.31
CA GLY A 17 -7.26 8.05 13.45
C GLY A 17 -8.31 8.60 12.47
N ASP A 18 -7.92 9.31 11.42
CA ASP A 18 -8.83 9.72 10.36
C ASP A 18 -9.12 8.53 9.43
N TYR A 19 -10.08 7.69 9.85
CA TYR A 19 -10.42 6.43 9.18
C TYR A 19 -11.70 6.51 8.37
N GLU A 20 -12.35 7.67 8.31
CA GLU A 20 -13.52 7.83 7.46
C GLU A 20 -13.15 7.92 5.99
N GLY A 21 -13.92 7.22 5.16
CA GLY A 21 -13.65 7.19 3.73
C GLY A 21 -13.85 8.55 3.06
N HIS A 22 -12.83 9.03 2.36
CA HIS A 22 -12.81 10.33 1.65
C HIS A 22 -13.08 10.18 0.16
N ILE A 23 -12.81 9.01 -0.42
CA ILE A 23 -13.02 8.72 -1.84
C ILE A 23 -13.75 7.39 -2.01
N SER A 24 -14.71 7.31 -2.95
CA SER A 24 -15.30 6.03 -3.33
C SER A 24 -14.35 5.24 -4.24
N ILE A 25 -14.44 3.92 -4.22
CA ILE A 25 -13.66 3.05 -5.11
C ILE A 25 -13.94 3.38 -6.57
N ARG A 26 -15.19 3.67 -6.95
CA ARG A 26 -15.56 4.15 -8.29
C ARG A 26 -14.76 5.39 -8.72
N ALA A 27 -14.53 6.33 -7.80
CA ALA A 27 -13.78 7.55 -8.09
C ALA A 27 -12.27 7.28 -8.13
N LEU A 28 -11.77 6.40 -7.27
CA LEU A 28 -10.37 5.99 -7.23
C LEU A 28 -9.94 5.26 -8.51
N LEU A 29 -10.78 4.37 -9.04
CA LEU A 29 -10.54 3.64 -10.29
C LEU A 29 -10.38 4.55 -11.52
N LYS A 30 -10.88 5.79 -11.46
CA LYS A 30 -10.64 6.79 -12.52
C LYS A 30 -9.24 7.43 -12.43
N LYS A 31 -8.53 7.22 -11.33
CA LYS A 31 -7.19 7.76 -11.07
C LYS A 31 -6.07 6.76 -11.34
N GLY A 32 -6.39 5.46 -11.40
CA GLY A 32 -5.41 4.41 -11.66
C GLY A 32 -6.00 3.02 -11.75
N ASP A 33 -5.24 2.10 -12.29
CA ASP A 33 -5.54 0.68 -12.37
C ASP A 33 -4.70 -0.17 -11.40
N THR A 34 -3.71 0.45 -10.75
CA THR A 34 -2.75 -0.20 -9.84
C THR A 34 -2.47 0.73 -8.66
N GLY A 35 -2.54 0.20 -7.44
CA GLY A 35 -2.35 0.98 -6.23
C GLY A 35 -2.59 0.18 -4.94
N LEU A 36 -2.54 0.87 -3.82
CA LEU A 36 -2.77 0.29 -2.50
C LEU A 36 -3.33 1.33 -1.52
N GLY A 37 -3.79 0.89 -0.36
CA GLY A 37 -4.35 1.71 0.68
C GLY A 37 -5.15 0.90 1.69
N THR A 38 -6.15 1.50 2.31
CA THR A 38 -7.08 0.82 3.22
C THR A 38 -8.52 1.26 2.97
N PHE A 39 -9.47 0.66 3.65
CA PHE A 39 -10.89 0.97 3.55
C PHE A 39 -11.38 1.73 4.77
N ASP A 40 -12.57 2.31 4.62
CA ASP A 40 -13.29 2.98 5.71
C ASP A 40 -13.21 2.16 7.00
N SER A 41 -12.98 2.85 8.13
CA SER A 41 -12.84 2.22 9.44
C SER A 41 -11.67 1.22 9.56
N LEU A 42 -10.64 1.30 8.72
CA LEU A 42 -9.55 0.32 8.59
C LEU A 42 -10.06 -1.11 8.29
N HIS A 43 -11.15 -1.25 7.54
CA HIS A 43 -11.71 -2.55 7.22
C HIS A 43 -10.94 -3.24 6.10
N GLY A 44 -9.74 -3.68 6.43
CA GLY A 44 -8.88 -4.46 5.54
C GLY A 44 -7.95 -3.64 4.66
N GLU A 45 -7.00 -4.34 4.06
CA GLU A 45 -5.97 -3.77 3.17
C GLU A 45 -6.46 -3.71 1.73
N MET A 46 -6.26 -2.57 1.10
CA MET A 46 -6.63 -2.36 -0.30
C MET A 46 -5.53 -2.81 -1.25
N ILE A 47 -5.88 -3.62 -2.24
CA ILE A 47 -5.01 -3.95 -3.36
C ILE A 47 -5.75 -3.61 -4.65
N LEU A 48 -5.30 -2.55 -5.33
CA LEU A 48 -5.81 -2.20 -6.65
C LEU A 48 -4.88 -2.80 -7.71
N LEU A 49 -5.43 -3.70 -8.54
CA LEU A 49 -4.66 -4.42 -9.54
C LEU A 49 -5.51 -4.66 -10.79
N ASP A 50 -4.98 -4.30 -11.97
CA ASP A 50 -5.64 -4.44 -13.27
C ASP A 50 -7.04 -3.78 -13.30
N GLY A 51 -7.22 -2.66 -12.58
CA GLY A 51 -8.49 -1.93 -12.51
C GLY A 51 -9.57 -2.60 -11.66
N ILE A 52 -9.21 -3.61 -10.88
CA ILE A 52 -10.09 -4.25 -9.89
C ILE A 52 -9.56 -3.93 -8.48
N CYS A 53 -10.44 -3.45 -7.62
CA CYS A 53 -10.10 -3.18 -6.23
C CYS A 53 -10.46 -4.37 -5.35
N TYR A 54 -9.48 -4.88 -4.63
CA TYR A 54 -9.61 -6.00 -3.72
C TYR A 54 -9.44 -5.54 -2.29
N ARG A 55 -10.17 -6.17 -1.37
CA ARG A 55 -10.05 -5.99 0.07
C ARG A 55 -9.48 -7.26 0.69
N ALA A 56 -8.32 -7.18 1.33
CA ALA A 56 -7.79 -8.26 2.13
C ALA A 56 -8.21 -8.07 3.59
N LEU A 57 -9.00 -9.01 4.09
CA LEU A 57 -9.59 -8.99 5.43
C LEU A 57 -8.60 -9.41 6.51
N GLU A 58 -8.98 -9.26 7.77
CA GLU A 58 -8.16 -9.58 8.95
C GLU A 58 -7.79 -11.06 9.08
N ASP A 59 -8.42 -11.95 8.35
CA ASP A 59 -8.11 -13.39 8.28
C ASP A 59 -7.25 -13.75 7.04
N GLY A 60 -6.85 -12.76 6.26
CA GLY A 60 -6.06 -12.93 5.05
C GLY A 60 -6.88 -13.32 3.80
N HIS A 61 -8.20 -13.51 3.92
CA HIS A 61 -9.06 -13.71 2.77
C HIS A 61 -9.25 -12.42 1.98
N VAL A 62 -9.48 -12.57 0.67
CA VAL A 62 -9.68 -11.45 -0.25
C VAL A 62 -11.06 -11.50 -0.86
N GLU A 63 -11.72 -10.36 -0.91
CA GLU A 63 -12.95 -10.13 -1.64
C GLU A 63 -12.80 -8.98 -2.65
N VAL A 64 -13.66 -8.93 -3.65
CA VAL A 64 -13.74 -7.76 -4.55
C VAL A 64 -14.58 -6.70 -3.86
N SER A 65 -14.01 -5.49 -3.73
CA SER A 65 -14.73 -4.36 -3.13
C SER A 65 -15.88 -3.88 -4.01
N GLN A 66 -16.88 -3.25 -3.40
CA GLN A 66 -17.96 -2.59 -4.12
C GLN A 66 -17.50 -1.20 -4.60
N GLU A 67 -18.09 -0.69 -5.68
CA GLU A 67 -17.76 0.65 -6.20
C GLU A 67 -18.11 1.78 -5.23
N GLU A 68 -19.09 1.57 -4.36
CA GLU A 68 -19.57 2.48 -3.32
C GLU A 68 -18.71 2.45 -2.06
N ASP A 69 -17.90 1.40 -1.86
CA ASP A 69 -16.96 1.34 -0.74
C ASP A 69 -16.05 2.56 -0.78
N ARG A 70 -15.58 2.99 0.38
CA ARG A 70 -14.79 4.21 0.51
C ARG A 70 -13.43 3.92 1.15
N SER A 71 -12.49 4.81 0.87
CA SER A 71 -11.13 4.75 1.41
C SER A 71 -10.77 6.06 2.11
N PRO A 72 -10.22 6.00 3.33
CA PRO A 72 -9.63 7.16 4.00
C PRO A 72 -8.25 7.52 3.44
N PHE A 73 -7.50 6.51 2.97
CA PHE A 73 -6.14 6.67 2.46
C PHE A 73 -5.87 5.65 1.37
N ALA A 74 -5.54 6.13 0.19
CA ALA A 74 -5.15 5.29 -0.94
C ALA A 74 -4.25 6.04 -1.90
N VAL A 75 -3.41 5.28 -2.61
CA VAL A 75 -2.65 5.73 -3.77
C VAL A 75 -3.02 4.90 -4.99
N ALA A 76 -3.06 5.54 -6.17
CA ALA A 76 -3.35 4.89 -7.43
C ALA A 76 -2.64 5.57 -8.59
N SER A 77 -2.25 4.77 -9.59
CA SER A 77 -1.75 5.25 -10.87
C SER A 77 -2.09 4.23 -11.96
N PHE A 78 -2.09 4.65 -13.22
CA PHE A 78 -2.08 3.73 -14.34
C PHE A 78 -0.67 3.20 -14.53
N LEU A 79 -0.48 1.89 -14.38
CA LEU A 79 0.84 1.28 -14.52
C LEU A 79 1.26 1.25 -15.99
N LYS A 80 2.13 2.20 -16.35
CA LYS A 80 2.85 2.22 -17.63
C LYS A 80 4.32 2.05 -17.32
N GLU A 81 4.80 0.82 -17.46
CA GLU A 81 6.17 0.46 -17.12
C GLU A 81 7.22 1.16 -18.00
N ASP A 82 8.26 1.66 -17.36
CA ASP A 82 9.47 2.19 -18.00
C ASP A 82 10.58 1.12 -18.04
N ASP A 83 10.49 0.11 -17.18
CA ASP A 83 11.46 -0.99 -17.06
C ASP A 83 10.73 -2.29 -16.70
N ALA A 84 11.13 -3.38 -17.35
CA ALA A 84 10.65 -4.72 -17.05
C ALA A 84 11.84 -5.68 -16.93
N PHE A 85 11.89 -6.45 -15.83
CA PHE A 85 13.03 -7.29 -15.54
C PHE A 85 12.67 -8.53 -14.70
N PRO A 86 13.41 -9.64 -14.85
CA PRO A 86 13.31 -10.77 -13.93
C PRO A 86 13.84 -10.39 -12.56
N ILE A 87 13.24 -10.93 -11.51
CA ILE A 87 13.62 -10.66 -10.13
C ILE A 87 13.46 -11.90 -9.27
N SER A 88 14.37 -12.08 -8.31
CA SER A 88 14.26 -13.01 -7.20
C SER A 88 14.87 -12.36 -5.96
N ALA A 89 14.42 -12.75 -4.77
CA ALA A 89 14.93 -12.19 -3.52
C ALA A 89 14.74 -13.22 -2.39
N PRO A 90 15.80 -13.54 -1.64
CA PRO A 90 15.69 -14.48 -0.52
C PRO A 90 14.90 -13.91 0.66
N ASP A 91 14.80 -12.58 0.77
CA ASP A 91 14.09 -11.89 1.83
C ASP A 91 13.60 -10.51 1.39
N PHE A 92 12.84 -9.86 2.28
CA PHE A 92 12.24 -8.55 2.04
C PHE A 92 13.28 -7.44 1.80
N SER A 93 14.39 -7.46 2.54
CA SER A 93 15.48 -6.48 2.40
C SER A 93 16.17 -6.61 1.03
N ALA A 94 16.44 -7.83 0.60
CA ALA A 94 17.02 -8.10 -0.72
C ALA A 94 16.08 -7.66 -1.86
N LEU A 95 14.76 -7.83 -1.71
CA LEU A 95 13.79 -7.31 -2.66
C LEU A 95 13.87 -5.78 -2.76
N GLN A 96 13.85 -5.09 -1.61
CA GLN A 96 13.96 -3.64 -1.58
C GLN A 96 15.25 -3.14 -2.23
N GLN A 97 16.39 -3.78 -1.96
CA GLN A 97 17.69 -3.43 -2.57
C GLN A 97 17.68 -3.64 -4.09
N ALA A 98 17.08 -4.72 -4.57
CA ALA A 98 16.97 -5.01 -6.00
C ALA A 98 16.10 -3.96 -6.72
N LEU A 99 14.96 -3.56 -6.12
CA LEU A 99 14.09 -2.52 -6.62
C LEU A 99 14.77 -1.15 -6.58
N ASP A 100 15.50 -0.83 -5.50
CA ASP A 100 16.27 0.41 -5.36
C ASP A 100 17.35 0.54 -6.43
N ALA A 101 18.07 -0.54 -6.73
CA ALA A 101 19.07 -0.54 -7.79
C ALA A 101 18.47 -0.21 -9.18
N ARG A 102 17.20 -0.51 -9.41
CA ARG A 102 16.49 -0.19 -10.66
C ARG A 102 15.95 1.23 -10.68
N ARG A 103 15.18 1.63 -9.63
CA ARG A 103 14.57 2.96 -9.59
C ARG A 103 15.59 4.10 -9.62
N ILE A 104 16.76 3.93 -8.96
CA ILE A 104 17.80 4.97 -8.93
C ILE A 104 18.29 5.32 -10.35
N ARG A 105 18.28 4.36 -11.29
CA ARG A 105 18.66 4.61 -12.69
C ARG A 105 17.67 5.51 -13.41
N GLN A 106 16.40 5.53 -12.99
CA GLN A 106 15.34 6.36 -13.56
C GLN A 106 15.22 7.72 -12.85
N GLY A 107 15.83 7.85 -11.66
CA GLY A 107 15.83 9.06 -10.85
C GLY A 107 15.65 8.77 -9.37
N LYS A 108 16.68 9.07 -8.59
CA LYS A 108 16.75 8.77 -7.15
C LYS A 108 15.55 9.30 -6.36
N ASN A 109 15.01 10.43 -6.76
CA ASN A 109 13.97 11.17 -6.04
C ASN A 109 12.57 11.05 -6.67
N ASN A 110 12.38 10.12 -7.60
CA ASN A 110 11.07 9.89 -8.19
C ASN A 110 10.22 8.98 -7.29
N ILE A 111 8.90 9.20 -7.31
CA ILE A 111 7.93 8.22 -6.85
C ILE A 111 7.97 7.06 -7.84
N CYS A 112 7.83 5.82 -7.35
CA CYS A 112 7.78 4.65 -8.23
C CYS A 112 6.57 3.77 -7.90
N LEU A 113 6.01 3.15 -8.94
CA LEU A 113 5.03 2.09 -8.84
C LEU A 113 5.62 0.84 -9.50
N CYS A 114 5.57 -0.28 -8.80
CA CYS A 114 6.06 -1.54 -9.33
C CYS A 114 5.04 -2.65 -9.08
N ARG A 115 4.81 -3.46 -10.10
CA ARG A 115 4.12 -4.74 -9.97
C ARG A 115 5.13 -5.87 -10.14
N ILE A 116 5.03 -6.89 -9.30
CA ILE A 116 5.84 -8.10 -9.41
C ILE A 116 4.89 -9.29 -9.44
N ASP A 117 4.89 -10.02 -10.53
CA ASP A 117 4.18 -11.30 -10.64
C ASP A 117 5.19 -12.42 -10.44
N GLY A 118 4.94 -13.35 -9.50
CA GLY A 118 5.94 -14.35 -9.18
C GLY A 118 5.47 -15.51 -8.31
N ASP A 119 6.43 -16.41 -8.04
CA ASP A 119 6.29 -17.56 -7.16
C ASP A 119 7.09 -17.30 -5.89
N PHE A 120 6.42 -17.41 -4.75
CA PHE A 120 6.96 -17.10 -3.43
C PHE A 120 7.06 -18.38 -2.61
N GLU A 121 8.21 -18.59 -1.98
CA GLU A 121 8.35 -19.61 -0.95
C GLU A 121 7.53 -19.26 0.28
N GLU A 122 7.58 -17.97 0.66
CA GLU A 122 6.86 -17.44 1.80
C GLU A 122 6.41 -15.99 1.52
N ILE A 123 5.20 -15.63 1.97
CA ILE A 123 4.72 -14.26 2.16
C ILE A 123 4.24 -14.10 3.60
N LYS A 124 4.81 -13.18 4.34
CA LYS A 124 4.30 -12.71 5.64
C LYS A 124 3.53 -11.43 5.42
N ALA A 125 2.26 -11.48 5.73
CA ALA A 125 1.34 -10.37 5.54
C ALA A 125 0.51 -10.11 6.79
N ARG A 126 -0.15 -8.96 6.79
CA ARG A 126 -1.05 -8.54 7.86
C ARG A 126 -2.24 -7.79 7.29
N SER A 127 -3.29 -7.70 8.11
CA SER A 127 -4.42 -6.80 7.90
C SER A 127 -5.04 -6.41 9.24
N GLU A 128 -5.94 -5.44 9.23
CA GLU A 128 -6.54 -4.87 10.42
C GLU A 128 -7.97 -5.36 10.63
N VAL A 129 -8.35 -5.47 11.91
CA VAL A 129 -9.75 -5.61 12.33
C VAL A 129 -10.43 -4.25 12.20
N PRO A 130 -11.66 -4.19 11.67
CA PRO A 130 -12.41 -2.94 11.54
C PRO A 130 -12.50 -2.18 12.86
N GLN A 131 -12.26 -0.87 12.81
CA GLN A 131 -12.31 0.00 13.98
C GLN A 131 -13.70 0.61 14.13
N THR A 132 -14.05 0.92 15.38
CA THR A 132 -15.31 1.61 15.73
C THR A 132 -15.01 2.95 16.41
N ARG A 133 -15.90 3.94 16.23
CA ARG A 133 -15.79 5.25 16.89
C ARG A 133 -15.95 5.12 18.41
N PRO A 134 -15.23 5.93 19.22
CA PRO A 134 -14.22 6.91 18.79
C PRO A 134 -12.94 6.23 18.29
N TYR A 135 -12.43 6.67 17.16
CA TYR A 135 -11.21 6.09 16.58
C TYR A 135 -9.98 6.37 17.42
N ARG A 136 -9.12 5.38 17.55
CA ARG A 136 -7.83 5.47 18.24
C ARG A 136 -6.73 5.79 17.23
N PRO A 137 -5.63 6.45 17.64
CA PRO A 137 -4.44 6.56 16.78
C PRO A 137 -3.99 5.18 16.26
N LEU A 138 -3.52 5.13 15.02
CA LEU A 138 -3.20 3.88 14.32
C LEU A 138 -2.19 3.03 15.10
N ALA A 139 -1.13 3.65 15.65
CA ALA A 139 -0.14 2.95 16.48
C ALA A 139 -0.74 2.29 17.74
N VAL A 140 -1.87 2.77 18.23
CA VAL A 140 -2.60 2.15 19.34
C VAL A 140 -3.49 1.01 18.85
N ALA A 141 -4.24 1.25 17.76
CA ALA A 141 -5.13 0.24 17.16
C ALA A 141 -4.33 -1.00 16.71
N MET A 142 -3.20 -0.81 16.03
CA MET A 142 -2.37 -1.90 15.51
C MET A 142 -1.81 -2.83 16.59
N LYS A 143 -1.64 -2.37 17.82
CA LYS A 143 -1.14 -3.24 18.92
C LYS A 143 -2.08 -4.38 19.28
N THR A 144 -3.37 -4.20 19.07
CA THR A 144 -4.42 -5.15 19.47
C THR A 144 -5.19 -5.73 18.30
N ASP A 145 -5.34 -4.96 17.23
CA ASP A 145 -6.29 -5.23 16.15
C ASP A 145 -5.60 -5.53 14.81
N GLN A 146 -4.29 -5.66 14.80
CA GLN A 146 -3.55 -6.24 13.70
C GLN A 146 -3.60 -7.77 13.75
N ARG A 147 -3.78 -8.42 12.60
CA ARG A 147 -3.68 -9.87 12.43
C ARG A 147 -2.59 -10.17 11.42
N GLU A 148 -1.69 -11.07 11.79
CA GLU A 148 -0.57 -11.52 10.95
C GLU A 148 -0.84 -12.94 10.46
N PHE A 149 -0.49 -13.21 9.23
CA PHE A 149 -0.61 -14.53 8.61
C PHE A 149 0.54 -14.78 7.65
N THR A 150 0.78 -16.06 7.37
CA THR A 150 1.84 -16.51 6.46
C THR A 150 1.23 -17.38 5.37
N PHE A 151 1.60 -17.11 4.13
CA PHE A 151 1.27 -17.94 2.97
C PHE A 151 2.55 -18.61 2.49
N GLU A 152 2.55 -19.93 2.41
CA GLU A 152 3.68 -20.75 1.94
C GLU A 152 3.43 -21.25 0.53
N HIS A 153 4.49 -21.34 -0.28
CA HIS A 153 4.48 -21.88 -1.65
C HIS A 153 3.37 -21.29 -2.52
N VAL A 154 3.25 -19.96 -2.52
CA VAL A 154 2.15 -19.23 -3.16
C VAL A 154 2.64 -18.48 -4.41
N SER A 155 1.83 -18.51 -5.47
CA SER A 155 2.00 -17.59 -6.62
C SER A 155 1.07 -16.41 -6.49
N GLY A 156 1.50 -15.23 -6.95
CA GLY A 156 0.70 -14.03 -6.86
C GLY A 156 1.35 -12.79 -7.42
N SER A 157 0.78 -11.65 -7.04
CA SER A 157 1.24 -10.32 -7.46
C SER A 157 1.54 -9.46 -6.24
N LEU A 158 2.67 -8.74 -6.27
CA LEU A 158 2.94 -7.63 -5.37
C LEU A 158 2.58 -6.31 -6.08
N VAL A 159 1.92 -5.43 -5.36
CA VAL A 159 1.79 -4.01 -5.68
C VAL A 159 2.73 -3.26 -4.74
N CYS A 160 3.75 -2.63 -5.31
CA CYS A 160 4.81 -1.96 -4.56
C CYS A 160 4.82 -0.48 -4.93
N VAL A 161 4.76 0.39 -3.93
CA VAL A 161 4.83 1.84 -4.10
C VAL A 161 6.04 2.36 -3.34
N TYR A 162 6.82 3.23 -3.98
CA TYR A 162 7.96 3.89 -3.36
C TYR A 162 7.74 5.38 -3.27
N PHE A 163 7.91 5.94 -2.08
CA PHE A 163 7.96 7.37 -1.86
C PHE A 163 9.34 7.81 -1.37
N PRO A 164 9.91 8.88 -1.97
CA PRO A 164 11.19 9.43 -1.51
C PRO A 164 11.09 10.03 -0.09
N PRO A 165 12.21 10.10 0.65
CA PRO A 165 12.22 10.61 2.03
C PRO A 165 11.67 12.03 2.22
N TYR A 166 11.72 12.89 1.19
CA TYR A 166 11.17 14.25 1.28
C TYR A 166 9.63 14.30 1.32
N MET A 167 8.96 13.16 1.05
CA MET A 167 7.50 13.02 1.13
C MET A 167 7.04 12.38 2.45
N ASP A 168 7.96 12.22 3.39
CA ASP A 168 7.64 11.70 4.73
C ASP A 168 6.44 12.45 5.34
N ARG A 169 5.54 11.71 6.02
CA ARG A 169 4.25 12.14 6.54
C ARG A 169 3.12 12.35 5.51
N LEU A 170 3.44 12.67 4.27
CA LEU A 170 2.42 12.57 3.20
C LEU A 170 2.14 11.10 2.91
N ASN A 171 3.23 10.30 2.79
CA ASN A 171 3.17 8.85 2.66
C ASN A 171 4.36 8.23 3.42
N MET A 172 4.41 6.90 3.49
CA MET A 172 5.55 6.17 4.04
C MET A 172 6.77 6.36 3.13
N ALA A 173 7.88 6.85 3.68
CA ALA A 173 9.14 6.91 2.96
C ALA A 173 9.73 5.51 2.78
N GLY A 174 10.02 5.14 1.54
CA GLY A 174 10.50 3.80 1.18
C GLY A 174 9.47 2.98 0.43
N TRP A 175 9.63 1.66 0.43
CA TRP A 175 8.73 0.72 -0.24
C TRP A 175 7.59 0.30 0.66
N HIS A 176 6.36 0.51 0.21
CA HIS A 176 5.11 -0.02 0.76
C HIS A 176 4.59 -1.09 -0.19
N ILE A 177 4.29 -2.27 0.33
CA ILE A 177 4.04 -3.46 -0.50
C ILE A 177 2.81 -4.20 -0.02
N HIS A 178 1.86 -4.44 -0.94
CA HIS A 178 0.73 -5.33 -0.72
C HIS A 178 0.82 -6.54 -1.64
N PHE A 179 0.31 -7.68 -1.18
CA PHE A 179 0.26 -8.95 -1.91
C PHE A 179 -1.17 -9.36 -2.20
N ILE A 180 -1.35 -9.99 -3.35
CA ILE A 180 -2.56 -10.76 -3.68
C ILE A 180 -2.20 -12.05 -4.39
N SER A 181 -2.75 -13.16 -3.93
CA SER A 181 -2.53 -14.48 -4.54
C SER A 181 -3.10 -14.56 -5.97
N LYS A 182 -2.57 -15.48 -6.77
CA LYS A 182 -2.98 -15.67 -8.17
C LYS A 182 -4.46 -16.03 -8.31
N ASP A 183 -5.00 -16.79 -7.38
CA ASP A 183 -6.42 -17.16 -7.33
C ASP A 183 -7.33 -16.07 -6.74
N ARG A 184 -6.74 -14.93 -6.31
CA ARG A 184 -7.44 -13.79 -5.71
C ARG A 184 -8.18 -14.10 -4.41
N ARG A 185 -7.70 -15.09 -3.65
CA ARG A 185 -8.34 -15.52 -2.39
C ARG A 185 -7.60 -15.06 -1.14
N HIS A 186 -6.31 -14.70 -1.27
CA HIS A 186 -5.45 -14.33 -0.14
C HIS A 186 -4.68 -13.07 -0.48
N GLY A 187 -4.46 -12.20 0.53
CA GLY A 187 -3.73 -10.95 0.35
C GLY A 187 -3.46 -10.26 1.67
N GLY A 188 -2.83 -9.08 1.60
CA GLY A 188 -2.55 -8.23 2.76
C GLY A 188 -1.33 -7.34 2.58
N HIS A 189 -1.05 -6.54 3.60
CA HIS A 189 0.16 -5.71 3.71
C HIS A 189 1.37 -6.57 4.02
N VAL A 190 2.40 -6.51 3.19
CA VAL A 190 3.57 -7.40 3.28
C VAL A 190 4.64 -6.79 4.17
N PHE A 191 5.13 -7.58 5.13
CA PHE A 191 6.27 -7.22 5.98
C PHE A 191 7.41 -8.25 5.95
N GLY A 192 7.24 -9.35 5.21
CA GLY A 192 8.28 -10.36 4.98
C GLY A 192 7.96 -11.21 3.76
N LEU A 193 8.97 -11.67 3.05
CA LEU A 193 8.80 -12.57 1.91
C LEU A 193 10.08 -13.28 1.53
N SER A 194 9.92 -14.36 0.75
CA SER A 194 10.97 -14.98 -0.06
C SER A 194 10.41 -15.20 -1.47
N LEU A 195 10.97 -14.51 -2.46
CA LEU A 195 10.58 -14.58 -3.87
C LEU A 195 11.54 -15.48 -4.63
N THR A 196 11.08 -16.66 -5.03
CA THR A 196 11.88 -17.65 -5.75
C THR A 196 12.17 -17.16 -7.17
N LYS A 197 11.12 -16.67 -7.85
CA LYS A 197 11.25 -16.16 -9.21
C LYS A 197 10.05 -15.23 -9.52
N GLY A 198 10.32 -14.13 -10.20
CA GLY A 198 9.27 -13.20 -10.61
C GLY A 198 9.64 -12.35 -11.82
N SER A 199 8.67 -11.61 -12.29
CA SER A 199 8.80 -10.58 -13.32
C SER A 199 8.30 -9.26 -12.75
N ALA A 200 9.17 -8.26 -12.69
CA ALA A 200 8.86 -6.92 -12.21
C ALA A 200 8.60 -5.98 -13.37
N ARG A 201 7.58 -5.11 -13.22
CA ARG A 201 7.26 -3.98 -14.10
C ARG A 201 7.29 -2.72 -13.27
N LEU A 202 8.25 -1.85 -13.53
CA LEU A 202 8.52 -0.63 -12.76
C LEU A 202 8.19 0.61 -13.60
N ALA A 203 7.45 1.54 -13.01
CA ALA A 203 7.15 2.85 -13.56
C ALA A 203 7.69 3.95 -12.65
N SER A 204 8.34 4.96 -13.23
CA SER A 204 8.70 6.21 -12.59
C SER A 204 7.58 7.22 -12.74
N LEU A 205 7.18 7.87 -11.65
CA LEU A 205 6.04 8.77 -11.62
C LEU A 205 6.52 10.21 -11.30
N PRO A 206 6.67 11.06 -12.33
CA PRO A 206 7.22 12.41 -12.16
C PRO A 206 6.18 13.42 -11.62
N SER A 207 4.91 13.01 -11.51
CA SER A 207 3.82 13.86 -11.04
C SER A 207 3.10 13.25 -9.85
N PHE A 208 2.68 14.11 -8.92
CA PHE A 208 1.92 13.73 -7.73
C PHE A 208 0.70 14.63 -7.58
N GLU A 209 -0.48 14.02 -7.48
CA GLU A 209 -1.75 14.70 -7.20
C GLU A 209 -2.24 14.28 -5.82
N LEU A 210 -2.29 15.21 -4.89
CA LEU A 210 -2.80 14.98 -3.53
C LEU A 210 -4.18 15.61 -3.39
N ALA A 211 -5.19 14.79 -3.11
CA ALA A 211 -6.53 15.24 -2.73
C ALA A 211 -6.63 15.38 -1.21
N ILE A 212 -6.83 16.60 -0.76
CA ILE A 212 -7.02 16.92 0.67
C ILE A 212 -8.50 16.78 1.03
N PRO A 213 -8.85 15.96 2.05
CA PRO A 213 -10.22 15.83 2.52
C PRO A 213 -10.80 17.18 2.97
N GLN A 214 -12.03 17.47 2.53
CA GLN A 214 -12.71 18.72 2.86
C GLN A 214 -13.79 18.55 3.94
N GLU A 215 -14.31 17.34 4.07
CA GLU A 215 -15.45 17.02 4.94
C GLU A 215 -15.00 15.91 5.88
N SER A 216 -14.33 16.22 6.98
CA SER A 216 -13.97 15.21 7.98
C SER A 216 -13.32 15.86 9.18
N ASP A 217 -13.05 15.03 10.17
CA ASP A 217 -12.18 15.35 11.29
C ASP A 217 -10.78 15.82 10.84
N PHE A 218 -10.37 15.49 9.59
CA PHE A 218 -9.11 15.93 8.99
C PHE A 218 -8.82 17.42 9.17
N GLN A 219 -9.84 18.29 8.98
CA GLN A 219 -9.69 19.74 9.09
C GLN A 219 -9.45 20.22 10.53
N HIS A 220 -9.67 19.34 11.52
CA HIS A 220 -9.52 19.61 12.95
C HIS A 220 -8.36 18.84 13.59
N LEU A 221 -7.65 18.01 12.80
CA LEU A 221 -6.50 17.27 13.30
C LEU A 221 -5.33 18.22 13.58
N ASP A 222 -4.71 18.05 14.75
CA ASP A 222 -3.42 18.67 15.04
C ASP A 222 -2.30 17.75 14.54
N PRO A 223 -1.53 18.14 13.50
CA PRO A 223 -0.57 17.28 12.84
C PRO A 223 0.73 17.09 13.66
N THR A 224 0.64 16.43 14.82
CA THR A 224 1.76 16.23 15.75
C THR A 224 2.28 14.80 15.86
N VAL A 225 1.94 13.90 14.91
CA VAL A 225 2.41 12.51 14.92
C VAL A 225 3.93 12.44 14.84
N SER A 226 4.56 11.68 15.74
CA SER A 226 6.01 11.51 15.75
C SER A 226 6.47 10.57 14.63
N LYS A 227 7.73 10.70 14.24
CA LYS A 227 8.33 9.78 13.26
C LYS A 227 8.40 8.35 13.79
N GLU A 228 8.63 8.21 15.10
CA GLU A 228 8.68 6.93 15.81
C GLU A 228 7.34 6.18 15.72
N ASP A 229 6.21 6.88 15.79
CA ASP A 229 4.88 6.29 15.65
C ASP A 229 4.67 5.74 14.23
N ILE A 230 5.12 6.45 13.20
CA ILE A 230 5.05 6.01 11.81
C ILE A 230 5.91 4.75 11.62
N GLU A 231 7.15 4.76 12.10
CA GLU A 231 8.06 3.61 12.01
C GLU A 231 7.53 2.38 12.77
N ALA A 232 6.82 2.59 13.87
CA ALA A 232 6.24 1.50 14.67
C ALA A 232 5.10 0.78 13.95
N VAL A 233 4.33 1.50 13.12
CA VAL A 233 3.20 0.96 12.36
C VAL A 233 3.64 0.37 11.03
N GLU A 234 4.45 1.11 10.27
CA GLU A 234 4.79 0.77 8.89
C GLU A 234 6.12 -0.01 8.79
N GLY A 235 7.01 0.20 9.74
CA GLY A 235 8.35 -0.33 9.75
C GLY A 235 8.59 -1.41 10.79
N LYS A 236 8.10 -2.65 10.62
CA LYS A 236 8.80 -3.74 11.28
C LYS A 236 10.16 -3.90 10.59
N LYS A 237 11.23 -3.45 11.25
CA LYS A 237 12.59 -3.86 10.89
C LYS A 237 12.65 -5.38 10.99
N ALA A 238 12.90 -6.05 9.86
CA ALA A 238 13.32 -7.43 9.83
C ALA A 238 14.63 -7.61 10.61
#